data_58bc4019b9b21c31fb2af0d31b5e029b
#
_entry.id   58bc4019b9b21c31fb2af0d31b5e029b
#
_cell.length_a   1.000
_cell.length_b   1.000
_cell.length_c   1.000
_cell.angle_alpha   90.00
_cell.angle_beta   90.00
_cell.angle_gamma   90.00
#
_symmetry.space_group_name_H-M   'P 1'
#
loop_
_entity.id
_entity.type
_entity.pdbx_description
1 polymer ?
#
loop_
_entity_poly.entity_id
_entity_poly.type
_entity_poly.pdbx_seq_one_letter_code
_entity_poly.pdbx_strand_id
1 'polypeptide(L)'
;DPRVSIWGRRIQITGLISAPSASLGALICAVEPDKERILTDMSTYIKEGKYLEADGKGIVMGRKIAGRLDVRLGEKVVLMAQAADGSMGAEAFRVIGLHQTGSESFDGQIVWVPLKAMQEMLARPGQANQLAARLTDINQADAVARDLDAALGPGNVRAISWKSIDREII
;
A
#
# COMPACT_ATOMS: atom_id res chain seq x y z
N ASP A 1 -22.18 2.38 -6.32
CA ASP A 1 -23.00 2.11 -5.16
C ASP A 1 -23.07 3.36 -4.27
N PRO A 2 -24.28 3.89 -3.95
CA PRO A 2 -24.43 5.15 -3.20
C PRO A 2 -23.95 5.04 -1.74
N ARG A 3 -23.74 3.84 -1.22
CA ARG A 3 -23.18 3.59 0.12
C ARG A 3 -21.65 3.78 0.17
N VAL A 4 -21.00 3.90 -0.98
CA VAL A 4 -19.55 4.13 -1.09
C VAL A 4 -19.27 5.61 -1.23
N SER A 5 -18.48 6.17 -0.32
CA SER A 5 -18.10 7.59 -0.35
C SER A 5 -16.92 7.87 -1.27
N ILE A 6 -15.94 6.95 -1.31
CA ILE A 6 -14.76 7.06 -2.15
C ILE A 6 -14.19 5.68 -2.49
N TRP A 7 -13.61 5.55 -3.67
CA TRP A 7 -12.84 4.40 -4.14
C TRP A 7 -11.39 4.81 -4.37
N GLY A 8 -10.45 3.94 -4.02
CA GLY A 8 -9.05 4.09 -4.34
C GLY A 8 -8.47 2.81 -4.91
N ARG A 9 -7.63 2.95 -5.92
CA ARG A 9 -6.88 1.83 -6.51
C ARG A 9 -5.60 1.63 -5.72
N ARG A 10 -5.22 0.37 -5.54
CA ARG A 10 -3.97 -0.03 -4.90
C ARG A 10 -3.29 -1.16 -5.67
N ILE A 11 -1.97 -1.22 -5.56
CA ILE A 11 -1.21 -2.45 -5.78
C ILE A 11 -0.60 -2.82 -4.44
N GLN A 12 -0.99 -3.99 -3.94
CA GLN A 12 -0.42 -4.56 -2.73
C GLN A 12 0.31 -5.84 -3.10
N ILE A 13 1.62 -5.86 -2.88
CA ILE A 13 2.50 -6.92 -3.33
C ILE A 13 3.66 -7.09 -2.35
N THR A 14 4.08 -8.33 -2.14
CA THR A 14 5.31 -8.60 -1.40
C THR A 14 6.51 -8.42 -2.31
N GLY A 15 7.53 -7.74 -1.82
CA GLY A 15 8.76 -7.49 -2.56
C GLY A 15 9.97 -7.40 -1.65
N LEU A 16 11.07 -6.96 -2.22
CA LEU A 16 12.31 -6.73 -1.53
C LEU A 16 12.61 -5.24 -1.50
N ILE A 17 13.01 -4.73 -0.34
CA ILE A 17 13.57 -3.39 -0.17
C ILE A 17 15.04 -3.50 0.18
N SER A 18 15.88 -2.80 -0.55
CA SER A 18 17.33 -2.86 -0.41
C SER A 18 17.94 -1.49 -0.17
N ALA A 19 18.89 -1.44 0.74
CA ALA A 19 19.79 -0.34 1.00
C ALA A 19 21.25 -0.85 0.93
N PRO A 20 22.27 0.03 0.94
CA PRO A 20 23.65 -0.42 0.90
C PRO A 20 24.05 -1.42 1.97
N SER A 21 23.47 -1.28 3.18
CA SER A 21 23.82 -2.11 4.35
C SER A 21 22.99 -3.39 4.49
N ALA A 22 21.77 -3.42 3.94
CA ALA A 22 20.84 -4.53 4.19
C ALA A 22 19.74 -4.61 3.13
N SER A 23 19.10 -5.79 3.07
CA SER A 23 17.89 -6.03 2.28
C SER A 23 16.86 -6.77 3.13
N LEU A 24 15.59 -6.40 2.98
CA LEU A 24 14.47 -6.96 3.74
C LEU A 24 13.31 -7.27 2.81
N GLY A 25 12.56 -8.33 3.14
CA GLY A 25 11.22 -8.52 2.59
C GLY A 25 10.28 -7.46 3.14
N ALA A 26 9.42 -6.90 2.28
CA ALA A 26 8.44 -5.90 2.67
C ALA A 26 7.13 -6.11 1.93
N LEU A 27 6.02 -5.73 2.57
CA LEU A 27 4.74 -5.56 1.94
C LEU A 27 4.70 -4.15 1.33
N ILE A 28 4.66 -4.08 0.01
CA ILE A 28 4.64 -2.82 -0.73
C ILE A 28 3.19 -2.45 -1.01
N CYS A 29 2.76 -1.31 -0.46
CA CYS A 29 1.45 -0.74 -0.70
C CYS A 29 1.59 0.49 -1.61
N ALA A 30 1.25 0.32 -2.88
CA ALA A 30 1.21 1.40 -3.84
C ALA A 30 -0.22 1.97 -3.90
N VAL A 31 -0.36 3.26 -3.68
CA VAL A 31 -1.65 3.92 -3.47
C VAL A 31 -1.80 5.18 -4.31
N GLU A 32 -3.03 5.62 -4.52
CA GLU A 32 -3.35 6.96 -5.02
C GLU A 32 -3.31 7.91 -3.81
N PRO A 33 -2.27 8.75 -3.62
CA PRO A 33 -2.03 9.44 -2.35
C PRO A 33 -3.19 10.31 -1.85
N ASP A 34 -3.82 11.07 -2.74
CA ASP A 34 -4.92 11.96 -2.37
C ASP A 34 -6.16 11.19 -1.92
N LYS A 35 -6.45 10.07 -2.56
CA LYS A 35 -7.56 9.19 -2.18
C LYS A 35 -7.25 8.42 -0.90
N GLU A 36 -6.02 7.95 -0.75
CA GLU A 36 -5.60 7.20 0.43
C GLU A 36 -5.70 8.03 1.72
N ARG A 37 -5.45 9.33 1.66
CA ARG A 37 -5.67 10.24 2.81
C ARG A 37 -7.10 10.22 3.32
N ILE A 38 -8.07 9.97 2.44
CA ILE A 38 -9.50 9.91 2.78
C ILE A 38 -9.89 8.49 3.17
N LEU A 39 -9.28 7.49 2.53
CA LEU A 39 -9.56 6.07 2.78
C LEU A 39 -9.06 5.60 4.15
N THR A 40 -7.86 6.04 4.54
CA THR A 40 -7.21 5.61 5.78
C THR A 40 -6.57 6.77 6.52
N ASP A 41 -6.23 6.53 7.79
CA ASP A 41 -5.56 7.50 8.65
C ASP A 41 -4.02 7.41 8.57
N MET A 42 -3.46 6.66 7.61
CA MET A 42 -2.02 6.38 7.54
C MET A 42 -1.17 7.65 7.54
N SER A 43 -1.61 8.70 6.85
CA SER A 43 -0.91 9.98 6.81
C SER A 43 -0.74 10.63 8.19
N THR A 44 -1.63 10.33 9.14
CA THR A 44 -1.56 10.87 10.51
C THR A 44 -0.49 10.20 11.37
N TYR A 45 -0.01 9.02 10.97
CA TYR A 45 1.03 8.27 11.68
C TYR A 45 2.45 8.62 11.23
N ILE A 46 2.62 9.52 10.27
CA ILE A 46 3.93 10.01 9.85
C ILE A 46 4.50 10.89 10.96
N LYS A 47 5.63 10.47 11.51
CA LYS A 47 6.31 11.15 12.62
C LYS A 47 7.48 12.01 12.17
N GLU A 48 8.07 11.67 11.04
CA GLU A 48 9.18 12.40 10.45
C GLU A 48 8.96 12.52 8.94
N GLY A 49 9.33 13.68 8.38
CA GLY A 49 9.21 13.92 6.95
C GLY A 49 7.80 14.26 6.50
N LYS A 50 7.44 13.83 5.31
CA LYS A 50 6.18 14.18 4.66
C LYS A 50 5.47 12.95 4.07
N TYR A 51 4.20 13.14 3.74
CA TYR A 51 3.37 12.16 3.06
C TYR A 51 3.71 12.05 1.57
N LEU A 52 3.20 11.03 0.91
CA LEU A 52 3.38 10.76 -0.53
C LEU A 52 2.82 11.88 -1.41
N GLU A 53 3.47 12.09 -2.54
CA GLU A 53 2.99 12.88 -3.65
C GLU A 53 2.65 11.96 -4.84
N ALA A 54 1.59 12.30 -5.60
CA ALA A 54 1.11 11.46 -6.69
C ALA A 54 2.15 11.28 -7.81
N ASP A 55 2.86 12.35 -8.13
CA ASP A 55 3.94 12.37 -9.12
C ASP A 55 5.28 12.38 -8.40
N GLY A 56 6.02 11.29 -8.50
CA GLY A 56 7.32 11.20 -7.87
C GLY A 56 7.67 9.78 -7.43
N LYS A 57 8.87 9.64 -6.89
CA LYS A 57 9.44 8.39 -6.41
C LYS A 57 9.81 8.50 -4.92
N GLY A 58 8.88 9.03 -4.13
CA GLY A 58 8.99 9.05 -2.68
C GLY A 58 8.48 7.75 -2.08
N ILE A 59 9.13 7.30 -1.00
CA ILE A 59 8.69 6.17 -0.19
C ILE A 59 8.49 6.61 1.25
N VAL A 60 7.38 6.17 1.83
CA VAL A 60 7.10 6.27 3.26
C VAL A 60 7.22 4.86 3.85
N MET A 61 7.97 4.71 4.93
CA MET A 61 8.20 3.42 5.56
C MET A 61 8.09 3.51 7.08
N GLY A 62 7.92 2.37 7.73
CA GLY A 62 7.96 2.29 9.18
C GLY A 62 9.34 2.64 9.73
N ARG A 63 9.40 3.33 10.87
CA ARG A 63 10.67 3.62 11.56
C ARG A 63 11.47 2.36 11.84
N LYS A 64 10.81 1.24 12.09
CA LYS A 64 11.45 -0.04 12.34
C LYS A 64 12.16 -0.60 11.09
N ILE A 65 11.54 -0.48 9.91
CA ILE A 65 12.19 -0.84 8.63
C ILE A 65 13.39 0.05 8.39
N ALA A 66 13.25 1.37 8.53
CA ALA A 66 14.34 2.32 8.32
C ALA A 66 15.54 2.02 9.24
N GLY A 67 15.29 1.70 10.50
CA GLY A 67 16.33 1.29 11.44
C GLY A 67 17.04 0.00 11.04
N ARG A 68 16.31 -1.00 10.56
CA ARG A 68 16.88 -2.28 10.11
C ARG A 68 17.68 -2.15 8.82
N LEU A 69 17.30 -1.24 7.94
CA LEU A 69 18.01 -0.92 6.70
C LEU A 69 19.15 0.08 6.89
N ASP A 70 19.24 0.70 8.07
CA ASP A 70 20.15 1.80 8.37
C ASP A 70 20.03 2.95 7.37
N VAL A 71 18.79 3.38 7.12
CA VAL A 71 18.48 4.50 6.22
C VAL A 71 17.74 5.61 6.95
N ARG A 72 17.92 6.84 6.45
CA ARG A 72 17.33 8.07 6.99
C ARG A 72 16.53 8.80 5.91
N LEU A 73 15.76 9.81 6.34
CA LEU A 73 15.09 10.73 5.41
C LEU A 73 16.08 11.29 4.39
N GLY A 74 15.65 11.32 3.12
CA GLY A 74 16.44 11.82 2.01
C GLY A 74 17.35 10.78 1.33
N GLU A 75 17.60 9.66 1.96
CA GLU A 75 18.40 8.56 1.36
C GLU A 75 17.57 7.73 0.39
N LYS A 76 18.25 7.02 -0.50
CA LYS A 76 17.61 6.17 -1.51
C LYS A 76 17.61 4.72 -1.08
N VAL A 77 16.52 4.05 -1.43
CA VAL A 77 16.36 2.59 -1.35
C VAL A 77 15.89 2.06 -2.70
N VAL A 78 16.14 0.79 -2.96
CA VAL A 78 15.67 0.12 -4.17
C VAL A 78 14.56 -0.86 -3.79
N LEU A 79 13.40 -0.74 -4.44
CA LEU A 79 12.36 -1.74 -4.39
C LEU A 79 12.50 -2.70 -5.56
N MET A 80 12.28 -3.97 -5.31
CA MET A 80 12.16 -5.03 -6.31
C MET A 80 10.91 -5.85 -6.05
N ALA A 81 10.14 -6.09 -7.10
CA ALA A 81 8.94 -6.91 -7.01
C ALA A 81 8.70 -7.66 -8.33
N GLN A 82 8.02 -8.81 -8.23
CA GLN A 82 7.65 -9.61 -9.38
C GLN A 82 6.22 -9.30 -9.80
N ALA A 83 6.03 -8.96 -11.06
CA ALA A 83 4.71 -8.81 -11.64
C ALA A 83 4.01 -10.17 -11.85
N ALA A 84 2.70 -10.16 -12.07
CA ALA A 84 1.90 -11.36 -12.22
C ALA A 84 2.33 -12.26 -13.40
N ASP A 85 2.98 -11.69 -14.42
CA ASP A 85 3.54 -12.42 -15.57
C ASP A 85 4.93 -13.01 -15.32
N GLY A 86 5.45 -12.87 -14.10
CA GLY A 86 6.77 -13.34 -13.69
C GLY A 86 7.92 -12.37 -13.98
N SER A 87 7.69 -11.27 -14.68
CA SER A 87 8.73 -10.26 -14.91
C SER A 87 9.12 -9.55 -13.61
N MET A 88 10.40 -9.20 -13.48
CA MET A 88 10.92 -8.46 -12.32
C MET A 88 10.98 -6.97 -12.63
N GLY A 89 10.44 -6.16 -11.72
CA GLY A 89 10.61 -4.72 -11.71
C GLY A 89 11.52 -4.29 -10.57
N ALA A 90 12.33 -3.26 -10.81
CA ALA A 90 13.15 -2.62 -9.80
C ALA A 90 13.20 -1.11 -10.04
N GLU A 91 13.12 -0.35 -8.97
CA GLU A 91 13.17 1.12 -9.03
C GLU A 91 13.74 1.70 -7.74
N ALA A 92 14.46 2.80 -7.87
CA ALA A 92 14.97 3.56 -6.73
C ALA A 92 13.93 4.57 -6.23
N PHE A 93 13.74 4.60 -4.92
CA PHE A 93 12.86 5.53 -4.23
C PHE A 93 13.63 6.32 -3.19
N ARG A 94 13.21 7.56 -2.95
CA ARG A 94 13.76 8.40 -1.88
C ARG A 94 12.89 8.32 -0.64
N VAL A 95 13.49 8.06 0.50
CA VAL A 95 12.80 8.06 1.79
C VAL A 95 12.35 9.47 2.13
N ILE A 96 11.04 9.72 2.10
CA ILE A 96 10.45 11.05 2.34
C ILE A 96 9.69 11.14 3.65
N GLY A 97 9.29 10.02 4.23
CA GLY A 97 8.55 9.99 5.48
C GLY A 97 8.74 8.69 6.24
N LEU A 98 8.67 8.79 7.56
CA LEU A 98 8.72 7.66 8.47
C LEU A 98 7.46 7.63 9.32
N HIS A 99 6.73 6.51 9.28
CA HIS A 99 5.54 6.31 10.11
C HIS A 99 5.83 5.47 11.36
N GLN A 100 5.02 5.66 12.36
CA GLN A 100 5.03 4.86 13.58
C GLN A 100 3.60 4.75 14.10
N THR A 101 3.02 3.56 14.01
CA THR A 101 1.64 3.27 14.41
C THR A 101 1.54 2.68 15.81
N GLY A 102 2.64 2.14 16.32
CA GLY A 102 2.67 1.36 17.56
C GLY A 102 2.46 -0.15 17.34
N SER A 103 2.09 -0.57 16.14
CA SER A 103 2.05 -1.98 15.76
C SER A 103 3.42 -2.40 15.21
N GLU A 104 4.08 -3.33 15.90
CA GLU A 104 5.40 -3.81 15.48
C GLU A 104 5.39 -4.46 14.09
N SER A 105 4.36 -5.25 13.80
CA SER A 105 4.22 -5.89 12.49
C SER A 105 4.03 -4.84 11.39
N PHE A 106 3.14 -3.89 11.60
CA PHE A 106 2.86 -2.84 10.64
C PHE A 106 4.09 -1.96 10.39
N ASP A 107 4.71 -1.47 11.47
CA ASP A 107 5.88 -0.59 11.40
C ASP A 107 7.15 -1.31 10.91
N GLY A 108 7.17 -2.64 10.97
CA GLY A 108 8.30 -3.49 10.58
C GLY A 108 8.21 -4.16 9.21
N GLN A 109 7.08 -4.05 8.51
CA GLN A 109 6.83 -4.80 7.28
C GLN A 109 6.30 -3.97 6.12
N ILE A 110 5.63 -2.86 6.36
CA ILE A 110 4.89 -2.13 5.31
C ILE A 110 5.65 -0.90 4.86
N VAL A 111 5.71 -0.74 3.53
CA VAL A 111 6.21 0.47 2.87
C VAL A 111 5.14 0.99 1.91
N TRP A 112 5.10 2.31 1.73
CA TRP A 112 4.10 3.01 0.92
C TRP A 112 4.77 3.79 -0.18
N VAL A 113 4.26 3.64 -1.41
CA VAL A 113 4.74 4.34 -2.60
C VAL A 113 3.55 4.86 -3.43
N PRO A 114 3.76 5.86 -4.31
CA PRO A 114 2.72 6.27 -5.25
C PRO A 114 2.38 5.15 -6.23
N LEU A 115 1.08 4.97 -6.51
CA LEU A 115 0.59 3.94 -7.44
C LEU A 115 1.24 4.06 -8.83
N LYS A 116 1.36 5.28 -9.34
CA LYS A 116 1.96 5.55 -10.64
C LYS A 116 3.40 5.05 -10.72
N ALA A 117 4.21 5.31 -9.70
CA ALA A 117 5.60 4.83 -9.64
C ALA A 117 5.70 3.30 -9.67
N MET A 118 4.79 2.61 -8.95
CA MET A 118 4.71 1.15 -8.98
C MET A 118 4.28 0.61 -10.34
N GLN A 119 3.29 1.23 -10.97
CA GLN A 119 2.83 0.84 -12.31
C GLN A 119 3.94 1.00 -13.35
N GLU A 120 4.75 2.05 -13.26
CA GLU A 120 5.94 2.25 -14.09
C GLU A 120 6.99 1.17 -13.83
N MET A 121 7.31 0.92 -12.56
CA MET A 121 8.29 -0.10 -12.16
C MET A 121 7.93 -1.49 -12.66
N LEU A 122 6.64 -1.86 -12.62
CA LEU A 122 6.15 -3.15 -13.07
C LEU A 122 5.77 -3.18 -14.57
N ALA A 123 5.94 -2.08 -15.30
CA ALA A 123 5.50 -1.91 -16.69
C ALA A 123 4.01 -2.28 -16.89
N ARG A 124 3.15 -1.87 -15.96
CA ARG A 124 1.71 -2.17 -15.92
C ARG A 124 0.87 -0.89 -15.76
N PRO A 125 0.90 0.02 -16.76
CA PRO A 125 0.17 1.28 -16.64
C PRO A 125 -1.33 1.04 -16.48
N GLY A 126 -1.96 1.80 -15.58
CA GLY A 126 -3.39 1.74 -15.33
C GLY A 126 -3.89 0.52 -14.54
N GLN A 127 -3.04 -0.47 -14.27
CA GLN A 127 -3.43 -1.68 -13.55
C GLN A 127 -3.38 -1.50 -12.03
N ALA A 128 -4.24 -2.25 -11.34
CA ALA A 128 -4.26 -2.38 -9.90
C ALA A 128 -4.73 -3.79 -9.53
N ASN A 129 -4.32 -4.31 -8.38
CA ASN A 129 -4.77 -5.60 -7.90
C ASN A 129 -5.77 -5.50 -6.74
N GLN A 130 -6.00 -4.29 -6.24
CA GLN A 130 -6.94 -4.05 -5.17
C GLN A 130 -7.69 -2.73 -5.40
N LEU A 131 -8.99 -2.74 -5.09
CA LEU A 131 -9.82 -1.55 -4.95
C LEU A 131 -10.23 -1.43 -3.48
N ALA A 132 -9.88 -0.33 -2.86
CA ALA A 132 -10.34 -0.01 -1.52
C ALA A 132 -11.50 0.97 -1.58
N ALA A 133 -12.49 0.76 -0.72
CA ALA A 133 -13.66 1.61 -0.62
C ALA A 133 -13.88 2.06 0.82
N ARG A 134 -14.22 3.32 1.00
CA ARG A 134 -14.75 3.83 2.26
C ARG A 134 -16.26 3.99 2.14
N LEU A 135 -16.97 3.51 3.12
CA LEU A 135 -18.43 3.61 3.18
C LEU A 135 -18.87 4.85 3.93
N THR A 136 -20.07 5.33 3.60
CA THR A 136 -20.74 6.39 4.35
C THR A 136 -21.13 5.93 5.76
N ASP A 137 -21.46 4.62 5.89
CA ASP A 137 -21.74 3.98 7.17
C ASP A 137 -20.93 2.69 7.28
N ILE A 138 -19.96 2.68 8.20
CA ILE A 138 -19.07 1.54 8.45
C ILE A 138 -19.79 0.28 8.90
N ASN A 139 -20.97 0.41 9.51
CA ASN A 139 -21.74 -0.73 9.98
C ASN A 139 -22.30 -1.57 8.82
N GLN A 140 -22.41 -0.99 7.65
CA GLN A 140 -22.88 -1.66 6.43
C GLN A 140 -21.77 -2.43 5.68
N ALA A 141 -20.55 -2.47 6.19
CA ALA A 141 -19.42 -3.05 5.48
C ALA A 141 -19.66 -4.50 5.02
N ASP A 142 -20.20 -5.35 5.89
CA ASP A 142 -20.47 -6.75 5.55
C ASP A 142 -21.63 -6.90 4.55
N ALA A 143 -22.64 -6.05 4.63
CA ALA A 143 -23.76 -6.07 3.68
C ALA A 143 -23.31 -5.59 2.30
N VAL A 144 -22.56 -4.49 2.24
CA VAL A 144 -22.03 -3.94 0.99
C VAL A 144 -21.06 -4.93 0.35
N ALA A 145 -20.17 -5.56 1.14
CA ALA A 145 -19.24 -6.56 0.63
C ALA A 145 -19.97 -7.75 -0.01
N ARG A 146 -21.02 -8.28 0.64
CA ARG A 146 -21.85 -9.36 0.07
C ARG A 146 -22.54 -8.96 -1.22
N ASP A 147 -23.13 -7.76 -1.25
CA ASP A 147 -23.84 -7.27 -2.43
C ASP A 147 -22.90 -7.07 -3.62
N LEU A 148 -21.71 -6.52 -3.37
CA LEU A 148 -20.66 -6.33 -4.38
C LEU A 148 -20.09 -7.68 -4.85
N ASP A 149 -19.84 -8.61 -3.94
CA ASP A 149 -19.33 -9.94 -4.29
C ASP A 149 -20.34 -10.71 -5.16
N ALA A 150 -21.64 -10.62 -4.84
CA ALA A 150 -22.71 -11.18 -5.64
C ALA A 150 -22.79 -10.54 -7.04
N ALA A 151 -22.62 -9.23 -7.14
CA ALA A 151 -22.64 -8.50 -8.41
C ALA A 151 -21.41 -8.80 -9.27
N LEU A 152 -20.24 -9.07 -8.69
CA LEU A 152 -19.03 -9.47 -9.39
C LEU A 152 -19.16 -10.89 -10.00
N GLY A 153 -19.95 -11.75 -9.37
CA GLY A 153 -20.14 -13.12 -9.80
C GLY A 153 -18.90 -14.00 -9.61
N PRO A 154 -18.91 -15.23 -10.14
CA PRO A 154 -17.78 -16.14 -10.04
C PRO A 154 -16.60 -15.64 -10.89
N GLY A 155 -15.45 -15.39 -10.26
CA GLY A 155 -14.26 -14.88 -10.93
C GLY A 155 -13.07 -14.77 -9.97
N ASN A 156 -12.03 -14.10 -10.43
CA ASN A 156 -10.79 -13.90 -9.67
C ASN A 156 -10.83 -12.68 -8.74
N VAL A 157 -11.95 -11.95 -8.72
CA VAL A 157 -12.13 -10.75 -7.89
C VAL A 157 -13.20 -11.06 -6.84
N ARG A 158 -12.89 -10.75 -5.60
CA ARG A 158 -13.79 -10.92 -4.46
C ARG A 158 -13.95 -9.58 -3.72
N ALA A 159 -15.15 -9.32 -3.24
CA ALA A 159 -15.42 -8.21 -2.34
C ALA A 159 -15.46 -8.72 -0.90
N ILE A 160 -14.60 -8.15 -0.05
CA ILE A 160 -14.51 -8.50 1.38
C ILE A 160 -14.62 -7.26 2.24
N SER A 161 -15.17 -7.40 3.43
CA SER A 161 -15.16 -6.32 4.42
C SER A 161 -13.86 -6.32 5.21
N TRP A 162 -13.49 -5.17 5.76
CA TRP A 162 -12.32 -5.04 6.63
C TRP A 162 -12.34 -5.99 7.82
N LYS A 163 -13.52 -6.33 8.32
CA LYS A 163 -13.71 -7.29 9.42
C LYS A 163 -13.27 -8.73 9.07
N SER A 164 -13.24 -9.05 7.78
CA SER A 164 -12.76 -10.35 7.30
C SER A 164 -11.24 -10.38 7.14
N ILE A 165 -10.62 -9.23 6.86
CA ILE A 165 -9.17 -9.12 6.66
C ILE A 165 -8.41 -9.44 7.95
N ASP A 166 -8.92 -8.97 9.10
CA ASP A 166 -8.29 -9.23 10.40
C ASP A 166 -8.29 -10.71 10.82
N ARG A 167 -9.11 -11.54 10.18
CA ARG A 167 -9.17 -12.98 10.44
C ARG A 167 -8.16 -13.81 9.63
N GLU A 168 -7.65 -13.26 8.54
CA GLU A 168 -6.67 -13.94 7.67
C GLU A 168 -5.22 -13.57 8.00
N ILE A 169 -5.01 -12.60 8.90
CA ILE A 169 -3.68 -12.12 9.31
C ILE A 169 -3.25 -12.69 10.68
N ILE A 170 -4.08 -13.55 11.28
CA ILE A 170 -3.74 -14.22 12.54
C ILE A 170 -3.24 -15.65 12.26
#